data_c88e90c6db571d45b9fb3bddac622f26
#
_entry.id   c88e90c6db571d45b9fb3bddac622f26
#
_cell.length_a   1.000
_cell.length_b   1.000
_cell.length_c   1.000
_cell.angle_alpha   90.00
_cell.angle_beta   90.00
_cell.angle_gamma   90.00
#
_symmetry.space_group_name_H-M   'P 1'
#
loop_
_entity.id
_entity.type
_entity.pdbx_description
1 polymer ?
#
loop_
_entity_poly.entity_id
_entity_poly.type
_entity_poly.pdbx_seq_one_letter_code
_entity_poly.pdbx_strand_id
1 'polypeptide(L)'
;MKNLLVCTLLFASAFTLNAQVANTRIYAAEKLAKVKEKADSPLYAPAVDTLLRDADKALKMTPPSVMDKTMTADSGDKHDYMSMGPYWWPDPSQPDGLPYIRKDGLRNPELDKLDRNKLGDMSKAVTTLGLAYYFSGDEKYAQKAVDFLNVWFLDAKTKMNP
;
A
#
# COMPACT_ATOMS: atom_id res chain seq x y z
N MET A 1 -56.86 23.89 -36.84
CA MET A 1 -55.44 23.85 -36.56
C MET A 1 -55.31 23.74 -35.04
N LYS A 2 -55.02 22.54 -34.53
CA LYS A 2 -54.94 22.24 -33.11
C LYS A 2 -53.43 22.04 -32.78
N ASN A 3 -52.86 22.93 -32.01
CA ASN A 3 -51.47 22.82 -31.55
C ASN A 3 -51.44 21.82 -30.39
N LEU A 4 -50.78 20.70 -30.57
CA LEU A 4 -50.52 19.69 -29.56
C LEU A 4 -49.20 20.05 -28.86
N LEU A 5 -49.27 20.50 -27.62
CA LEU A 5 -48.14 20.80 -26.78
C LEU A 5 -47.68 19.47 -26.13
N VAL A 6 -46.57 18.93 -26.59
CA VAL A 6 -45.95 17.74 -25.99
C VAL A 6 -45.07 18.22 -24.81
N CYS A 7 -45.53 18.03 -23.59
CA CYS A 7 -44.70 18.19 -22.38
C CYS A 7 -43.83 16.94 -22.20
N THR A 8 -42.57 17.06 -22.49
CA THR A 8 -41.56 16.04 -22.18
C THR A 8 -41.15 16.18 -20.70
N LEU A 9 -41.69 15.31 -19.85
CA LEU A 9 -41.25 15.18 -18.46
C LEU A 9 -39.88 14.47 -18.44
N LEU A 10 -38.81 15.21 -18.18
CA LEU A 10 -37.50 14.68 -17.81
C LEU A 10 -37.56 14.11 -16.39
N PHE A 11 -37.65 12.79 -16.29
CA PHE A 11 -37.39 12.08 -15.03
C PHE A 11 -35.89 12.12 -14.75
N ALA A 12 -35.48 13.06 -13.90
CA ALA A 12 -34.16 13.00 -13.27
C ALA A 12 -34.20 11.90 -12.19
N SER A 13 -33.79 10.70 -12.55
CA SER A 13 -33.53 9.64 -11.59
C SER A 13 -32.29 10.04 -10.77
N ALA A 14 -32.52 10.57 -9.57
CA ALA A 14 -31.49 10.73 -8.56
C ALA A 14 -31.00 9.32 -8.17
N PHE A 15 -29.88 8.90 -8.76
CA PHE A 15 -29.13 7.77 -8.23
C PHE A 15 -28.59 8.19 -6.85
N THR A 16 -29.28 7.79 -5.79
CA THR A 16 -28.70 7.79 -4.45
C THR A 16 -27.59 6.73 -4.45
N LEU A 17 -26.34 7.18 -4.65
CA LEU A 17 -25.18 6.38 -4.30
C LEU A 17 -25.25 6.12 -2.80
N ASN A 18 -25.83 4.99 -2.42
CA ASN A 18 -25.61 4.43 -1.10
C ASN A 18 -24.11 4.21 -0.98
N ALA A 19 -23.43 5.09 -0.26
CA ALA A 19 -22.02 4.89 0.08
C ALA A 19 -21.94 3.59 0.88
N GLN A 20 -21.60 2.51 0.19
CA GLN A 20 -21.40 1.21 0.82
C GLN A 20 -20.29 1.36 1.85
N VAL A 21 -20.62 1.11 3.11
CA VAL A 21 -19.63 1.15 4.20
C VAL A 21 -18.51 0.17 3.84
N ALA A 22 -17.29 0.69 3.72
CA ALA A 22 -16.14 -0.11 3.31
C ALA A 22 -15.96 -1.28 4.30
N ASN A 23 -15.94 -2.52 3.77
CA ASN A 23 -15.68 -3.70 4.60
C ASN A 23 -14.17 -3.78 4.88
N THR A 24 -13.73 -3.14 5.96
CA THR A 24 -12.31 -3.10 6.35
C THR A 24 -12.03 -4.13 7.45
N ARG A 25 -10.81 -4.71 7.42
CA ARG A 25 -10.35 -5.66 8.44
C ARG A 25 -9.50 -5.02 9.53
N ILE A 26 -8.82 -3.93 9.20
CA ILE A 26 -7.85 -3.27 10.09
C ILE A 26 -8.49 -2.07 10.79
N TYR A 27 -9.31 -1.31 10.07
CA TYR A 27 -9.96 -0.11 10.58
C TYR A 27 -11.43 -0.41 10.89
N ALA A 28 -11.94 0.15 11.98
CA ALA A 28 -13.38 0.10 12.24
C ALA A 28 -14.12 0.94 11.19
N ALA A 29 -14.87 0.27 10.30
CA ALA A 29 -15.54 0.89 9.15
C ALA A 29 -16.45 2.06 9.55
N GLU A 30 -17.19 1.89 10.66
CA GLU A 30 -18.05 2.94 11.21
C GLU A 30 -17.28 4.19 11.67
N LYS A 31 -16.06 4.00 12.23
CA LYS A 31 -15.21 5.11 12.63
C LYS A 31 -14.68 5.85 11.42
N LEU A 32 -14.23 5.12 10.38
CA LEU A 32 -13.80 5.74 9.12
C LEU A 32 -14.93 6.54 8.47
N ALA A 33 -16.15 6.00 8.43
CA ALA A 33 -17.31 6.69 7.89
C ALA A 33 -17.60 8.00 8.65
N LYS A 34 -17.58 7.97 9.98
CA LYS A 34 -17.78 9.18 10.82
C LYS A 34 -16.70 10.24 10.57
N VAL A 35 -15.44 9.82 10.39
CA VAL A 35 -14.35 10.76 10.06
C VAL A 35 -14.56 11.34 8.68
N LYS A 36 -14.96 10.52 7.69
CA LYS A 36 -15.22 10.96 6.31
C LYS A 36 -16.33 12.01 6.25
N GLU A 37 -17.45 11.81 6.99
CA GLU A 37 -18.55 12.77 7.09
C GLU A 37 -18.11 14.14 7.62
N LYS A 38 -17.02 14.18 8.40
CA LYS A 38 -16.51 15.39 9.07
C LYS A 38 -15.09 15.74 8.63
N ALA A 39 -14.67 15.25 7.47
CA ALA A 39 -13.30 15.38 6.99
C ALA A 39 -12.83 16.85 6.94
N ASP A 40 -13.74 17.77 6.58
CA ASP A 40 -13.45 19.21 6.48
C ASP A 40 -13.54 19.96 7.82
N SER A 41 -13.88 19.27 8.93
CA SER A 41 -13.97 19.91 10.23
C SER A 41 -12.57 20.31 10.74
N PRO A 42 -12.47 21.37 11.60
CA PRO A 42 -11.18 21.77 12.18
C PRO A 42 -10.45 20.65 12.94
N LEU A 43 -11.20 19.66 13.41
CA LEU A 43 -10.64 18.50 14.13
C LEU A 43 -9.94 17.52 13.20
N TYR A 44 -10.50 17.25 12.01
CA TYR A 44 -10.01 16.18 11.12
C TYR A 44 -9.30 16.69 9.87
N ALA A 45 -9.60 17.89 9.38
CA ALA A 45 -9.00 18.44 8.17
C ALA A 45 -7.45 18.39 8.17
N PRO A 46 -6.74 18.75 9.25
CA PRO A 46 -5.28 18.69 9.25
C PRO A 46 -4.71 17.27 9.05
N ALA A 47 -5.43 16.25 9.56
CA ALA A 47 -5.02 14.85 9.38
C ALA A 47 -5.29 14.35 7.97
N VAL A 48 -6.45 14.71 7.39
CA VAL A 48 -6.80 14.39 6.00
C VAL A 48 -5.84 15.06 5.03
N ASP A 49 -5.52 16.35 5.23
CA ASP A 49 -4.53 17.07 4.41
C ASP A 49 -3.15 16.42 4.47
N THR A 50 -2.75 15.94 5.65
CA THR A 50 -1.48 15.23 5.81
C THR A 50 -1.48 13.91 5.06
N LEU A 51 -2.58 13.14 5.17
CA LEU A 51 -2.77 11.90 4.43
C LEU A 51 -2.65 12.13 2.91
N LEU A 52 -3.33 13.14 2.38
CA LEU A 52 -3.29 13.44 0.94
C LEU A 52 -1.90 13.86 0.48
N ARG A 53 -1.19 14.70 1.25
CA ARG A 53 0.21 15.05 0.95
C ARG A 53 1.12 13.81 0.95
N ASP A 54 0.93 12.88 1.85
CA ASP A 54 1.73 11.65 1.90
C ASP A 54 1.35 10.70 0.76
N ALA A 55 0.09 10.65 0.37
CA ALA A 55 -0.35 9.91 -0.82
C ALA A 55 0.24 10.50 -2.11
N ASP A 56 0.31 11.83 -2.24
CA ASP A 56 0.96 12.49 -3.38
C ASP A 56 2.47 12.18 -3.47
N LYS A 57 3.13 11.96 -2.33
CA LYS A 57 4.51 11.43 -2.32
C LYS A 57 4.54 9.98 -2.81
N ALA A 58 3.60 9.14 -2.34
CA ALA A 58 3.50 7.75 -2.74
C ALA A 58 3.18 7.56 -4.23
N LEU A 59 2.44 8.48 -4.87
CA LEU A 59 2.23 8.48 -6.33
C LEU A 59 3.56 8.52 -7.12
N LYS A 60 4.59 9.18 -6.56
CA LYS A 60 5.90 9.35 -7.21
C LYS A 60 6.85 8.20 -6.95
N MET A 61 6.51 7.28 -6.05
CA MET A 61 7.36 6.13 -5.74
C MET A 61 7.30 5.10 -6.87
N THR A 62 8.45 4.50 -7.16
CA THR A 62 8.50 3.29 -7.95
C THR A 62 8.10 2.11 -7.05
N PRO A 63 7.12 1.27 -7.45
CA PRO A 63 6.79 0.09 -6.68
C PRO A 63 8.01 -0.83 -6.54
N PRO A 64 8.41 -1.18 -5.29
CA PRO A 64 9.53 -2.09 -5.08
C PRO A 64 9.15 -3.53 -5.41
N SER A 65 10.17 -4.35 -5.68
CA SER A 65 10.04 -5.77 -5.97
C SER A 65 11.05 -6.59 -5.18
N VAL A 66 10.77 -7.87 -4.97
CA VAL A 66 11.77 -8.83 -4.49
C VAL A 66 12.95 -8.97 -5.46
N MET A 67 12.75 -8.64 -6.74
CA MET A 67 13.79 -8.66 -7.76
C MET A 67 14.83 -7.53 -7.60
N ASP A 68 14.58 -6.54 -6.73
CA ASP A 68 15.50 -5.42 -6.50
C ASP A 68 16.65 -5.75 -5.54
N LYS A 69 16.59 -6.90 -4.84
CA LYS A 69 17.70 -7.35 -4.00
C LYS A 69 18.87 -7.83 -4.84
N THR A 70 20.08 -7.67 -4.32
CA THR A 70 21.29 -8.15 -4.99
C THR A 70 21.60 -9.61 -4.72
N MET A 71 21.06 -10.17 -3.65
CA MET A 71 21.24 -11.55 -3.23
C MET A 71 20.19 -12.47 -3.86
N THR A 72 20.54 -13.73 -4.00
CA THR A 72 19.62 -14.80 -4.41
C THR A 72 19.49 -15.77 -3.24
N ALA A 73 18.30 -16.27 -2.98
CA ALA A 73 18.05 -17.28 -1.96
C ALA A 73 18.78 -18.59 -2.28
N ASP A 74 18.94 -19.46 -1.29
CA ASP A 74 19.60 -20.78 -1.45
C ASP A 74 18.87 -21.69 -2.44
N SER A 75 17.59 -21.45 -2.70
CA SER A 75 16.81 -22.09 -3.76
C SER A 75 17.33 -21.80 -5.18
N GLY A 76 18.11 -20.73 -5.35
CA GLY A 76 18.51 -20.19 -6.65
C GLY A 76 17.46 -19.30 -7.31
N ASP A 77 16.27 -19.11 -6.69
CA ASP A 77 15.20 -18.28 -7.21
C ASP A 77 15.19 -16.90 -6.54
N LYS A 78 15.40 -15.86 -7.34
CA LYS A 78 15.40 -14.47 -6.86
C LYS A 78 14.01 -13.96 -6.47
N HIS A 79 12.95 -14.64 -6.89
CA HIS A 79 11.58 -14.36 -6.49
C HIS A 79 11.30 -14.71 -5.02
N ASP A 80 12.14 -15.53 -4.40
CA ASP A 80 11.99 -15.88 -3.00
C ASP A 80 12.24 -14.67 -2.09
N TYR A 81 11.35 -14.49 -1.12
CA TYR A 81 11.50 -13.45 -0.12
C TYR A 81 12.67 -13.75 0.83
N MET A 82 13.54 -12.78 1.00
CA MET A 82 14.69 -12.88 1.89
C MET A 82 14.64 -11.84 3.00
N SER A 83 14.81 -12.28 4.23
CA SER A 83 15.01 -11.39 5.38
C SER A 83 15.94 -12.05 6.40
N MET A 84 16.41 -11.25 7.34
CA MET A 84 17.21 -11.72 8.48
C MET A 84 16.81 -11.01 9.77
N GLY A 85 17.11 -11.63 10.89
CA GLY A 85 16.98 -10.96 12.20
C GLY A 85 17.98 -9.81 12.30
N PRO A 86 17.58 -8.66 12.90
CA PRO A 86 18.41 -7.44 12.89
C PRO A 86 19.74 -7.59 13.64
N TYR A 87 19.83 -8.53 14.57
CA TYR A 87 21.00 -8.71 15.43
C TYR A 87 21.81 -9.97 15.11
N TRP A 88 21.49 -10.63 13.99
CA TRP A 88 22.21 -11.83 13.55
C TRP A 88 23.32 -11.46 12.57
N TRP A 89 24.49 -12.04 12.80
CA TRP A 89 25.71 -11.77 12.07
C TRP A 89 26.41 -13.05 11.65
N PRO A 90 27.10 -13.07 10.53
CA PRO A 90 28.01 -14.19 10.23
C PRO A 90 29.00 -14.41 11.36
N ASP A 91 29.29 -15.67 11.69
CA ASP A 91 30.31 -16.01 12.66
C ASP A 91 31.71 -15.85 12.03
N PRO A 92 32.54 -14.90 12.51
CA PRO A 92 33.87 -14.67 11.90
C PRO A 92 34.86 -15.81 12.19
N SER A 93 34.53 -16.74 13.08
CA SER A 93 35.36 -17.92 13.36
C SER A 93 35.14 -19.07 12.37
N GLN A 94 34.09 -18.97 11.52
CA GLN A 94 33.71 -19.99 10.55
C GLN A 94 33.97 -19.50 9.12
N PRO A 95 34.52 -20.37 8.23
CA PRO A 95 34.83 -19.97 6.86
C PRO A 95 33.61 -19.49 6.05
N ASP A 96 32.42 -20.05 6.32
CA ASP A 96 31.15 -19.74 5.67
C ASP A 96 30.28 -18.76 6.50
N GLY A 97 30.77 -18.37 7.69
CA GLY A 97 30.02 -17.51 8.62
C GLY A 97 28.83 -18.19 9.32
N LEU A 98 28.71 -19.51 9.24
CA LEU A 98 27.59 -20.28 9.79
C LEU A 98 28.02 -21.15 10.99
N PRO A 99 27.12 -21.35 11.98
CA PRO A 99 25.82 -20.67 12.13
C PRO A 99 25.98 -19.19 12.50
N TYR A 100 25.00 -18.36 12.12
CA TYR A 100 25.00 -16.94 12.53
C TYR A 100 25.01 -16.80 14.04
N ILE A 101 25.76 -15.81 14.53
CA ILE A 101 25.84 -15.44 15.95
C ILE A 101 25.00 -14.20 16.23
N ARG A 102 24.45 -14.12 17.44
CA ARG A 102 23.67 -12.98 17.88
C ARG A 102 24.57 -11.93 18.54
N LYS A 103 24.45 -10.67 18.10
CA LYS A 103 25.12 -9.50 18.71
C LYS A 103 24.06 -8.51 19.16
N ASP A 104 23.64 -8.61 20.43
CA ASP A 104 22.59 -7.75 20.97
C ASP A 104 22.97 -6.26 20.87
N GLY A 105 22.00 -5.44 20.45
CA GLY A 105 22.19 -4.00 20.27
C GLY A 105 22.90 -3.60 18.97
N LEU A 106 23.49 -4.54 18.24
CA LEU A 106 24.21 -4.27 16.98
C LEU A 106 23.35 -4.69 15.79
N ARG A 107 22.65 -3.73 15.19
CA ARG A 107 21.86 -3.98 13.99
C ARG A 107 22.78 -4.30 12.81
N ASN A 108 22.52 -5.41 12.13
CA ASN A 108 23.26 -5.78 10.93
C ASN A 108 22.77 -4.95 9.71
N PRO A 109 23.63 -4.15 9.05
CA PRO A 109 23.24 -3.33 7.91
C PRO A 109 22.88 -4.16 6.66
N GLU A 110 23.31 -5.41 6.55
CA GLU A 110 22.95 -6.29 5.43
C GLU A 110 21.43 -6.49 5.32
N LEU A 111 20.70 -6.32 6.44
CA LEU A 111 19.24 -6.35 6.46
C LEU A 111 18.62 -5.37 5.46
N ASP A 112 19.25 -4.22 5.22
CA ASP A 112 18.72 -3.17 4.34
C ASP A 112 18.81 -3.55 2.84
N LYS A 113 19.65 -4.54 2.52
CA LYS A 113 19.79 -5.08 1.16
C LYS A 113 18.72 -6.13 0.83
N LEU A 114 18.00 -6.62 1.86
CA LEU A 114 16.99 -7.66 1.75
C LEU A 114 15.57 -7.08 1.59
N ASP A 115 14.57 -7.95 1.55
CA ASP A 115 13.23 -7.58 1.13
C ASP A 115 12.33 -6.97 2.22
N ARG A 116 12.70 -7.13 3.50
CA ARG A 116 11.86 -6.69 4.63
C ARG A 116 11.47 -5.21 4.55
N ASN A 117 12.44 -4.34 4.28
CA ASN A 117 12.18 -2.90 4.20
C ASN A 117 11.31 -2.57 2.99
N LYS A 118 11.57 -3.20 1.85
CA LYS A 118 10.79 -3.04 0.61
C LYS A 118 9.31 -3.45 0.80
N LEU A 119 9.08 -4.59 1.46
CA LEU A 119 7.73 -5.02 1.81
C LEU A 119 7.03 -4.02 2.75
N GLY A 120 7.78 -3.48 3.73
CA GLY A 120 7.30 -2.44 4.63
C GLY A 120 6.90 -1.15 3.89
N ASP A 121 7.76 -0.68 2.98
CA ASP A 121 7.51 0.50 2.16
C ASP A 121 6.31 0.31 1.23
N MET A 122 6.21 -0.85 0.57
CA MET A 122 5.05 -1.23 -0.23
C MET A 122 3.76 -1.22 0.60
N SER A 123 3.76 -1.87 1.75
CA SER A 123 2.58 -1.95 2.62
C SER A 123 2.14 -0.57 3.11
N LYS A 124 3.09 0.29 3.48
CA LYS A 124 2.82 1.68 3.87
C LYS A 124 2.24 2.49 2.72
N ALA A 125 2.83 2.38 1.52
CA ALA A 125 2.35 3.09 0.35
C ALA A 125 0.91 2.67 -0.02
N VAL A 126 0.63 1.37 -0.08
CA VAL A 126 -0.71 0.83 -0.38
C VAL A 126 -1.74 1.29 0.64
N THR A 127 -1.40 1.25 1.94
CA THR A 127 -2.30 1.71 3.01
C THR A 127 -2.60 3.22 2.87
N THR A 128 -1.56 4.03 2.65
CA THR A 128 -1.71 5.49 2.49
C THR A 128 -2.55 5.83 1.26
N LEU A 129 -2.28 5.19 0.13
CA LEU A 129 -3.02 5.39 -1.11
C LEU A 129 -4.47 4.92 -1.00
N GLY A 130 -4.71 3.76 -0.38
CA GLY A 130 -6.06 3.24 -0.16
C GLY A 130 -6.91 4.16 0.73
N LEU A 131 -6.33 4.70 1.80
CA LEU A 131 -7.01 5.69 2.64
C LEU A 131 -7.23 7.01 1.89
N ALA A 132 -6.26 7.48 1.12
CA ALA A 132 -6.41 8.69 0.32
C ALA A 132 -7.55 8.55 -0.71
N TYR A 133 -7.63 7.41 -1.40
CA TYR A 133 -8.76 7.09 -2.26
C TYR A 133 -10.09 7.11 -1.50
N TYR A 134 -10.14 6.46 -0.33
CA TYR A 134 -11.33 6.42 0.49
C TYR A 134 -11.85 7.82 0.86
N PHE A 135 -10.95 8.73 1.26
CA PHE A 135 -11.34 10.08 1.68
C PHE A 135 -11.62 11.02 0.50
N SER A 136 -10.82 10.98 -0.56
CA SER A 136 -10.91 11.91 -1.70
C SER A 136 -11.83 11.42 -2.82
N GLY A 137 -11.96 10.10 -3.02
CA GLY A 137 -12.58 9.51 -4.20
C GLY A 137 -11.74 9.63 -5.48
N ASP A 138 -10.48 10.10 -5.40
CA ASP A 138 -9.62 10.28 -6.57
C ASP A 138 -8.98 8.97 -6.98
N GLU A 139 -9.40 8.44 -8.13
CA GLU A 139 -9.00 7.15 -8.70
C GLU A 139 -7.49 6.99 -8.90
N LYS A 140 -6.72 8.08 -9.05
CA LYS A 140 -5.27 8.01 -9.19
C LYS A 140 -4.59 7.28 -8.02
N TYR A 141 -5.13 7.43 -6.81
CA TYR A 141 -4.60 6.76 -5.63
C TYR A 141 -4.90 5.26 -5.65
N ALA A 142 -6.12 4.88 -6.02
CA ALA A 142 -6.50 3.48 -6.16
C ALA A 142 -5.64 2.78 -7.22
N GLN A 143 -5.50 3.41 -8.39
CA GLN A 143 -4.69 2.88 -9.49
C GLN A 143 -3.25 2.66 -9.04
N LYS A 144 -2.65 3.63 -8.36
CA LYS A 144 -1.27 3.49 -7.87
C LYS A 144 -1.12 2.39 -6.82
N ALA A 145 -2.11 2.22 -5.94
CA ALA A 145 -2.12 1.11 -4.98
C ALA A 145 -2.15 -0.25 -5.70
N VAL A 146 -2.96 -0.37 -6.75
CA VAL A 146 -3.01 -1.58 -7.60
C VAL A 146 -1.66 -1.84 -8.27
N ASP A 147 -0.95 -0.81 -8.75
CA ASP A 147 0.38 -0.97 -9.34
C ASP A 147 1.37 -1.59 -8.33
N PHE A 148 1.38 -1.14 -7.07
CA PHE A 148 2.22 -1.72 -6.02
C PHE A 148 1.88 -3.20 -5.77
N LEU A 149 0.59 -3.53 -5.68
CA LEU A 149 0.14 -4.91 -5.46
C LEU A 149 0.46 -5.81 -6.65
N ASN A 150 0.30 -5.32 -7.88
CA ASN A 150 0.65 -6.06 -9.09
C ASN A 150 2.14 -6.40 -9.12
N VAL A 151 3.01 -5.43 -8.86
CA VAL A 151 4.46 -5.64 -8.87
C VAL A 151 4.88 -6.65 -7.80
N TRP A 152 4.30 -6.58 -6.60
CA TRP A 152 4.73 -7.42 -5.49
C TRP A 152 4.13 -8.83 -5.50
N PHE A 153 2.90 -9.01 -6.01
CA PHE A 153 2.15 -10.26 -5.87
C PHE A 153 1.71 -10.92 -7.17
N LEU A 154 1.59 -10.20 -8.29
CA LEU A 154 0.90 -10.71 -9.47
C LEU A 154 1.75 -10.77 -10.74
N ASP A 155 2.57 -9.77 -11.02
CA ASP A 155 3.40 -9.75 -12.23
C ASP A 155 4.46 -10.85 -12.18
N ALA A 156 4.39 -11.78 -13.13
CA ALA A 156 5.27 -12.94 -13.19
C ALA A 156 6.77 -12.59 -13.23
N LYS A 157 7.14 -11.38 -13.64
CA LYS A 157 8.54 -10.94 -13.70
C LYS A 157 9.06 -10.36 -12.39
N THR A 158 8.16 -9.95 -11.49
CA THR A 158 8.54 -9.16 -10.32
C THR A 158 7.95 -9.66 -9.02
N LYS A 159 6.94 -10.53 -9.08
CA LYS A 159 6.22 -11.00 -7.90
C LYS A 159 7.10 -11.80 -6.94
N MET A 160 6.77 -11.72 -5.68
CA MET A 160 7.28 -12.61 -4.64
C MET A 160 6.69 -14.02 -4.80
N ASN A 161 7.49 -15.06 -4.58
CA ASN A 161 6.98 -16.41 -4.38
C ASN A 161 6.24 -16.51 -3.04
N PRO A 162 5.15 -17.31 -2.95
CA PRO A 162 4.39 -17.50 -1.71
C PRO A 162 5.17 -18.26 -0.65
#